data_cc4384dcacb0b01dce9f51e623c16209
#
_entry.id   cc4384dcacb0b01dce9f51e623c16209
#
_cell.length_a   1.000
_cell.length_b   1.000
_cell.length_c   1.000
_cell.angle_alpha   90.00
_cell.angle_beta   90.00
_cell.angle_gamma   90.00
#
_symmetry.space_group_name_H-M   'P 1'
#
loop_
_entity.id
_entity.type
_entity.pdbx_description
1 polymer ?
#
loop_
_entity_poly.entity_id
_entity_poly.type
_entity_poly.pdbx_seq_one_letter_code
_entity_poly.pdbx_strand_id
1 'polypeptide(L)'
;MLNSYALWALVMNIYEEIDSLISSGAIRDSDDLQKFKIKLSRKYGMDRVPSNSEILNSGFVSGGARDILRLKPTRTISGVAVVAAMTSPEICPHGRCIFCPGGLENNSPQSYTGYEPSALRGRSNNYDPFSITFNRLKQLETIGHDTSKVDLIVMGGTFTAREKEYQEWFVKGCYDGMNGIQSTNLNEAMHVNETSTRRCIGLTVETKPDWFMEKDIELALSYGTTKVELGVQILDEHVLQINHRGHGIEEIVKSTALARDAGLKILYHLMPGMYGTDYQMDLKSFRQMISDSRFMPDMLKIYPTLVVKGTKLYNLWQEGQYKPMETEEAASLIAEFMKEMPPWIRVQRMQRDIPVNFIDAGVKRSDIRNIVDKMLADQGITSKEIRGREVGFIETETGDLSMHRIDFQAAGRKEIFLSMEGPSGQIAAYLRLRDIGEDSWYPHSRNSGMVREIRTVGRTVPVGSHNEKNFQHRGLGRTLLAEAERITREEFHRPTILVISGVGVREYFRKFSYDARGPYMGKNLLN
;
A
#
# COMPACT_ATOMS: atom_id res chain seq x y z
N MET A 1 -25.18 29.00 34.79
CA MET A 1 -23.86 28.70 34.18
C MET A 1 -23.15 27.73 35.12
N LEU A 2 -23.04 26.47 34.73
CA LEU A 2 -22.23 25.48 35.45
C LEU A 2 -20.77 25.91 35.38
N ASN A 3 -20.11 25.95 36.54
CA ASN A 3 -18.69 26.29 36.66
C ASN A 3 -17.86 25.32 35.80
N SER A 4 -16.82 25.75 35.12
CA SER A 4 -16.00 24.94 34.20
C SER A 4 -15.50 23.61 34.82
N TYR A 5 -15.29 23.59 36.12
CA TYR A 5 -14.95 22.39 36.91
C TYR A 5 -16.10 21.36 36.98
N ALA A 6 -17.35 21.81 37.12
CA ALA A 6 -18.50 20.92 37.16
C ALA A 6 -18.79 20.30 35.80
N LEU A 7 -18.59 21.05 34.73
CA LEU A 7 -18.72 20.54 33.36
C LEU A 7 -17.62 19.52 33.05
N TRP A 8 -16.39 19.75 33.52
CA TRP A 8 -15.26 18.83 33.35
C TRP A 8 -15.50 17.49 34.10
N ALA A 9 -15.96 17.54 35.33
CA ALA A 9 -16.31 16.34 36.13
C ALA A 9 -17.47 15.53 35.54
N LEU A 10 -18.46 16.18 34.93
CA LEU A 10 -19.58 15.52 34.22
C LEU A 10 -19.10 14.81 32.93
N VAL A 11 -18.20 15.44 32.16
CA VAL A 11 -17.60 14.86 30.96
C VAL A 11 -16.74 13.65 31.30
N MET A 12 -16.01 13.69 32.41
CA MET A 12 -15.17 12.59 32.89
C MET A 12 -16.04 11.36 33.26
N ASN A 13 -17.16 11.56 34.00
CA ASN A 13 -18.07 10.49 34.37
C ASN A 13 -18.69 9.77 33.14
N ILE A 14 -18.99 10.48 32.06
CA ILE A 14 -19.55 9.84 30.86
C ILE A 14 -18.51 8.97 30.14
N TYR A 15 -17.23 9.35 30.13
CA TYR A 15 -16.17 8.56 29.48
C TYR A 15 -15.85 7.29 30.26
N GLU A 16 -15.80 7.37 31.59
CA GLU A 16 -15.63 6.22 32.46
C GLU A 16 -16.82 5.25 32.36
N GLU A 17 -18.06 5.77 32.30
CA GLU A 17 -19.26 4.93 32.15
C GLU A 17 -19.27 4.24 30.78
N ILE A 18 -18.85 4.91 29.70
CA ILE A 18 -18.70 4.28 28.36
C ILE A 18 -17.65 3.17 28.42
N ASP A 19 -16.48 3.40 29.00
CA ASP A 19 -15.44 2.38 29.14
C ASP A 19 -15.92 1.17 29.96
N SER A 20 -16.63 1.39 31.05
CA SER A 20 -17.24 0.36 31.87
C SER A 20 -18.30 -0.46 31.11
N LEU A 21 -19.15 0.20 30.30
CA LEU A 21 -20.15 -0.47 29.48
C LEU A 21 -19.54 -1.30 28.35
N ILE A 22 -18.42 -0.86 27.78
CA ILE A 22 -17.67 -1.65 26.82
C ILE A 22 -17.02 -2.85 27.52
N SER A 23 -16.35 -2.62 28.63
CA SER A 23 -15.65 -3.66 29.40
C SER A 23 -16.59 -4.74 29.93
N SER A 24 -17.84 -4.38 30.30
CA SER A 24 -18.88 -5.33 30.71
C SER A 24 -19.58 -6.07 29.56
N GLY A 25 -19.28 -5.70 28.28
CA GLY A 25 -19.91 -6.28 27.10
C GLY A 25 -21.32 -5.76 26.81
N ALA A 26 -21.77 -4.70 27.49
CA ALA A 26 -23.06 -4.04 27.22
C ALA A 26 -23.00 -3.25 25.88
N ILE A 27 -21.84 -2.72 25.53
CA ILE A 27 -21.53 -2.13 24.20
C ILE A 27 -20.62 -3.10 23.48
N ARG A 28 -21.09 -3.69 22.36
CA ARG A 28 -20.38 -4.72 21.59
C ARG A 28 -19.87 -4.24 20.25
N ASP A 29 -20.51 -3.22 19.70
CA ASP A 29 -20.20 -2.69 18.35
C ASP A 29 -20.41 -1.17 18.27
N SER A 30 -20.21 -0.61 17.09
CA SER A 30 -20.35 0.81 16.82
C SER A 30 -21.79 1.32 16.95
N ASP A 31 -22.77 0.48 16.68
CA ASP A 31 -24.18 0.86 16.71
C ASP A 31 -24.68 0.93 18.17
N ASP A 32 -24.30 -0.04 18.98
CA ASP A 32 -24.53 0.00 20.44
C ASP A 32 -23.84 1.22 21.05
N LEU A 33 -22.57 1.45 20.69
CA LEU A 33 -21.82 2.62 21.15
C LEU A 33 -22.57 3.93 20.85
N GLN A 34 -23.08 4.09 19.64
CA GLN A 34 -23.80 5.31 19.27
C GLN A 34 -25.09 5.49 20.07
N LYS A 35 -25.87 4.42 20.29
CA LYS A 35 -27.08 4.44 21.12
C LYS A 35 -26.78 4.84 22.56
N PHE A 36 -25.76 4.21 23.15
CA PHE A 36 -25.36 4.52 24.54
C PHE A 36 -24.79 5.92 24.67
N LYS A 37 -24.00 6.41 23.75
CA LYS A 37 -23.48 7.79 23.73
C LYS A 37 -24.62 8.81 23.75
N ILE A 38 -25.67 8.61 22.95
CA ILE A 38 -26.86 9.48 22.94
C ILE A 38 -27.59 9.43 24.29
N LYS A 39 -27.78 8.22 24.81
CA LYS A 39 -28.46 8.00 26.12
C LYS A 39 -27.70 8.67 27.27
N LEU A 40 -26.39 8.49 27.32
CA LEU A 40 -25.55 9.05 28.37
C LEU A 40 -25.40 10.58 28.24
N SER A 41 -25.29 11.11 27.00
CA SER A 41 -25.29 12.56 26.80
C SER A 41 -26.54 13.24 27.32
N ARG A 42 -27.71 12.61 27.14
CA ARG A 42 -28.99 13.07 27.76
C ARG A 42 -28.98 12.94 29.28
N LYS A 43 -28.52 11.79 29.82
CA LYS A 43 -28.41 11.56 31.26
C LYS A 43 -27.55 12.60 31.96
N TYR A 44 -26.45 12.99 31.32
CA TYR A 44 -25.49 13.94 31.87
C TYR A 44 -25.72 15.40 31.41
N GLY A 45 -26.82 15.69 30.69
CA GLY A 45 -27.18 17.04 30.25
C GLY A 45 -26.16 17.71 29.34
N MET A 46 -25.49 16.93 28.47
CA MET A 46 -24.52 17.46 27.52
C MET A 46 -25.20 18.14 26.33
N ASP A 47 -24.68 19.27 25.89
CA ASP A 47 -25.18 20.01 24.72
C ASP A 47 -24.99 19.24 23.39
N ARG A 48 -24.04 18.31 23.37
CA ARG A 48 -23.76 17.45 22.20
C ARG A 48 -23.27 16.06 22.61
N VAL A 49 -23.43 15.11 21.68
CA VAL A 49 -22.87 13.76 21.83
C VAL A 49 -21.36 13.81 21.62
N PRO A 50 -20.53 13.27 22.53
CA PRO A 50 -19.08 13.29 22.37
C PRO A 50 -18.64 12.44 21.16
N SER A 51 -17.62 12.90 20.46
CA SER A 51 -17.02 12.12 19.38
C SER A 51 -16.22 10.94 19.94
N ASN A 52 -16.03 9.89 19.13
CA ASN A 52 -15.18 8.77 19.52
C ASN A 52 -13.74 9.21 19.81
N SER A 53 -13.25 10.21 19.08
CA SER A 53 -11.90 10.77 19.28
C SER A 53 -11.76 11.47 20.64
N GLU A 54 -12.78 12.20 21.09
CA GLU A 54 -12.78 12.83 22.43
C GLU A 54 -12.72 11.78 23.53
N ILE A 55 -13.51 10.71 23.39
CA ILE A 55 -13.52 9.60 24.35
C ILE A 55 -12.15 8.91 24.36
N LEU A 56 -11.59 8.58 23.18
CA LEU A 56 -10.27 7.94 23.03
C LEU A 56 -9.12 8.74 23.65
N ASN A 57 -9.17 10.07 23.55
CA ASN A 57 -8.12 10.96 24.05
C ASN A 57 -8.37 11.47 25.47
N SER A 58 -9.43 11.02 26.13
CA SER A 58 -9.78 11.45 27.50
C SER A 58 -8.83 10.91 28.57
N GLY A 59 -8.08 9.84 28.26
CA GLY A 59 -7.24 9.12 29.24
C GLY A 59 -7.97 8.06 30.06
N PHE A 60 -9.30 7.91 29.91
CA PHE A 60 -10.14 6.97 30.68
C PHE A 60 -10.46 5.67 29.97
N VAL A 61 -9.92 5.50 28.74
CA VAL A 61 -10.26 4.37 27.88
C VAL A 61 -9.28 3.22 28.06
N SER A 62 -9.79 2.06 28.49
CA SER A 62 -9.05 0.80 28.55
C SER A 62 -8.66 0.26 27.18
N GLY A 63 -7.66 -0.67 27.13
CA GLY A 63 -7.17 -1.22 25.86
C GLY A 63 -8.27 -1.86 25.00
N GLY A 64 -9.21 -2.59 25.59
CA GLY A 64 -10.32 -3.25 24.90
C GLY A 64 -11.35 -2.30 24.28
N ALA A 65 -11.59 -1.16 24.91
CA ALA A 65 -12.53 -0.17 24.41
C ALA A 65 -12.00 0.59 23.17
N ARG A 66 -10.68 0.65 22.97
CA ARG A 66 -10.08 1.31 21.80
C ARG A 66 -10.52 0.71 20.47
N ASP A 67 -10.76 -0.59 20.42
CA ASP A 67 -11.16 -1.26 19.17
C ASP A 67 -12.58 -0.88 18.73
N ILE A 68 -13.50 -0.73 19.68
CA ILE A 68 -14.90 -0.30 19.42
C ILE A 68 -14.97 1.20 19.09
N LEU A 69 -14.14 2.01 19.74
CA LEU A 69 -14.08 3.46 19.52
C LEU A 69 -13.33 3.87 18.26
N ARG A 70 -12.50 2.98 17.68
CA ARG A 70 -11.68 3.26 16.50
C ARG A 70 -12.52 3.66 15.29
N LEU A 71 -12.21 4.78 14.67
CA LEU A 71 -12.87 5.23 13.44
C LEU A 71 -12.26 4.56 12.21
N LYS A 72 -13.10 4.01 11.32
CA LYS A 72 -12.70 3.32 10.09
C LYS A 72 -11.68 2.20 10.33
N PRO A 73 -12.02 1.17 11.13
CA PRO A 73 -11.10 0.12 11.58
C PRO A 73 -10.41 -0.64 10.45
N THR A 74 -11.02 -0.74 9.27
CA THR A 74 -10.46 -1.42 8.10
C THR A 74 -9.17 -0.77 7.56
N ARG A 75 -8.88 0.51 7.91
CA ARG A 75 -7.67 1.21 7.43
C ARG A 75 -6.37 0.60 7.93
N THR A 76 -6.35 0.08 9.14
CA THR A 76 -5.17 -0.52 9.77
C THR A 76 -5.46 -1.93 10.28
N ILE A 77 -6.36 -2.65 9.63
CA ILE A 77 -6.77 -4.00 10.05
C ILE A 77 -5.57 -4.96 10.15
N SER A 78 -4.57 -4.78 9.31
CA SER A 78 -3.31 -5.54 9.33
C SER A 78 -2.27 -5.00 10.33
N GLY A 79 -2.60 -3.98 11.13
CA GLY A 79 -1.66 -3.32 12.04
C GLY A 79 -0.62 -2.42 11.36
N VAL A 80 -0.87 -2.01 10.13
CA VAL A 80 0.04 -1.15 9.37
C VAL A 80 -0.67 0.16 9.03
N ALA A 81 -0.06 1.28 9.45
CA ALA A 81 -0.51 2.62 9.11
C ALA A 81 0.08 3.04 7.76
N VAL A 82 -0.76 3.25 6.76
CA VAL A 82 -0.32 3.76 5.46
C VAL A 82 -0.26 5.28 5.48
N VAL A 83 0.92 5.82 5.18
CA VAL A 83 1.18 7.26 5.08
C VAL A 83 1.59 7.59 3.66
N ALA A 84 0.74 8.35 2.96
CA ALA A 84 1.06 8.90 1.64
C ALA A 84 1.58 10.34 1.83
N ALA A 85 2.83 10.56 1.47
CA ALA A 85 3.50 11.86 1.47
C ALA A 85 3.58 12.38 0.03
N MET A 86 2.93 13.53 -0.21
CA MET A 86 2.86 14.15 -1.54
C MET A 86 4.01 15.14 -1.71
N THR A 87 4.79 15.00 -2.80
CA THR A 87 5.85 15.95 -3.17
C THR A 87 5.27 17.27 -3.65
N SER A 88 6.09 18.32 -3.67
CA SER A 88 5.71 19.60 -4.27
C SER A 88 5.40 19.45 -5.76
N PRO A 89 4.56 20.34 -6.33
CA PRO A 89 4.31 20.37 -7.76
C PRO A 89 5.59 20.46 -8.59
N GLU A 90 5.65 19.67 -9.66
CA GLU A 90 6.76 19.66 -10.61
C GLU A 90 6.26 19.23 -11.98
N ILE A 91 6.95 19.64 -13.03
CA ILE A 91 6.65 19.22 -14.40
C ILE A 91 7.32 17.86 -14.65
N CYS A 92 6.54 16.88 -15.17
CA CYS A 92 7.12 15.62 -15.59
C CYS A 92 8.06 15.83 -16.80
N PRO A 93 9.20 15.13 -16.87
CA PRO A 93 10.19 15.33 -17.94
C PRO A 93 9.66 15.12 -19.37
N HIS A 94 8.66 14.23 -19.54
CA HIS A 94 8.02 13.97 -20.83
C HIS A 94 6.89 14.94 -21.18
N GLY A 95 6.66 15.97 -20.35
CA GLY A 95 5.54 16.89 -20.49
C GLY A 95 4.25 16.38 -19.83
N ARG A 96 3.12 16.53 -20.51
CA ARG A 96 1.79 16.24 -19.93
C ARG A 96 1.06 15.16 -20.74
N CYS A 97 0.66 14.09 -20.07
CA CYS A 97 -0.25 13.11 -20.67
C CYS A 97 -1.62 13.73 -20.94
N ILE A 98 -2.34 13.26 -21.98
CA ILE A 98 -3.60 13.86 -22.41
C ILE A 98 -4.70 13.82 -21.33
N PHE A 99 -4.65 12.86 -20.41
CA PHE A 99 -5.59 12.67 -19.30
C PHE A 99 -5.11 13.24 -17.96
N CYS A 100 -3.92 13.90 -17.93
CA CYS A 100 -3.32 14.36 -16.68
C CYS A 100 -4.00 15.67 -16.19
N PRO A 101 -4.67 15.65 -15.01
CA PRO A 101 -5.43 16.80 -14.52
C PRO A 101 -4.59 17.82 -13.76
N GLY A 102 -3.41 17.41 -13.25
CA GLY A 102 -2.57 18.23 -12.38
C GLY A 102 -1.52 19.04 -13.12
N GLY A 103 -0.87 19.91 -12.39
CA GLY A 103 0.22 20.74 -12.85
C GLY A 103 0.49 21.92 -11.92
N LEU A 104 1.53 22.69 -12.23
CA LEU A 104 1.93 23.88 -11.46
C LEU A 104 0.76 24.87 -11.32
N GLU A 105 -0.03 25.03 -12.38
CA GLU A 105 -1.20 25.92 -12.44
C GLU A 105 -2.28 25.57 -11.40
N ASN A 106 -2.35 24.31 -10.98
CA ASN A 106 -3.30 23.83 -9.98
C ASN A 106 -2.67 23.67 -8.58
N ASN A 107 -1.41 24.13 -8.42
CA ASN A 107 -0.64 23.88 -7.20
C ASN A 107 -0.73 22.42 -6.72
N SER A 108 -0.59 21.48 -7.68
CA SER A 108 -0.65 20.05 -7.46
C SER A 108 0.37 19.33 -8.35
N PRO A 109 1.01 18.27 -7.89
CA PRO A 109 1.83 17.44 -8.76
C PRO A 109 1.02 16.92 -9.95
N GLN A 110 1.71 16.69 -11.08
CA GLN A 110 1.08 16.03 -12.21
C GLN A 110 0.52 14.66 -11.77
N SER A 111 -0.53 14.20 -12.44
CA SER A 111 -1.37 13.04 -12.10
C SER A 111 -2.41 13.28 -10.99
N TYR A 112 -2.39 14.39 -10.30
CA TYR A 112 -3.33 14.70 -9.20
C TYR A 112 -4.10 15.99 -9.48
N THR A 113 -5.41 16.00 -9.15
CA THR A 113 -6.28 17.18 -9.31
C THR A 113 -6.00 18.26 -8.25
N GLY A 114 -5.33 17.90 -7.14
CA GLY A 114 -5.15 18.75 -5.97
C GLY A 114 -6.27 18.62 -4.93
N TYR A 115 -7.30 17.85 -5.20
CA TYR A 115 -8.45 17.62 -4.30
C TYR A 115 -8.47 16.22 -3.68
N GLU A 116 -7.57 15.35 -4.07
CA GLU A 116 -7.37 14.06 -3.41
C GLU A 116 -6.91 14.27 -1.96
N PRO A 117 -7.29 13.37 -1.02
CA PRO A 117 -6.90 13.50 0.39
C PRO A 117 -5.39 13.63 0.62
N SER A 118 -4.56 13.01 -0.21
CA SER A 118 -3.09 13.13 -0.16
C SER A 118 -2.60 14.48 -0.66
N ALA A 119 -3.17 14.99 -1.76
CA ALA A 119 -2.83 16.30 -2.32
C ALA A 119 -3.24 17.44 -1.38
N LEU A 120 -4.43 17.36 -0.78
CA LEU A 120 -4.89 18.33 0.23
C LEU A 120 -3.96 18.35 1.45
N ARG A 121 -3.49 17.18 1.93
CA ARG A 121 -2.49 17.12 3.02
C ARG A 121 -1.15 17.74 2.61
N GLY A 122 -0.68 17.44 1.39
CA GLY A 122 0.54 18.07 0.85
C GLY A 122 0.43 19.59 0.89
N ARG A 123 -0.64 20.12 0.31
CA ARG A 123 -0.91 21.58 0.25
C ARG A 123 -1.03 22.20 1.64
N SER A 124 -1.81 21.60 2.55
CA SER A 124 -2.01 22.13 3.91
C SER A 124 -0.76 22.11 4.79
N ASN A 125 0.25 21.33 4.42
CA ASN A 125 1.55 21.28 5.07
C ASN A 125 2.67 21.89 4.19
N ASN A 126 2.34 22.74 3.20
CA ASN A 126 3.29 23.38 2.28
C ASN A 126 4.25 22.38 1.62
N TYR A 127 3.81 21.14 1.39
CA TYR A 127 4.60 20.03 0.87
C TYR A 127 5.87 19.72 1.68
N ASP A 128 5.93 20.15 2.94
CA ASP A 128 7.01 19.81 3.87
C ASP A 128 6.87 18.33 4.33
N PRO A 129 7.85 17.47 4.03
CA PRO A 129 7.75 16.01 4.28
C PRO A 129 7.66 15.65 5.77
N PHE A 130 8.34 16.41 6.64
CA PHE A 130 8.25 16.23 8.09
C PHE A 130 6.81 16.46 8.56
N SER A 131 6.26 17.61 8.24
CA SER A 131 4.92 18.03 8.67
C SER A 131 3.83 17.11 8.11
N ILE A 132 3.93 16.73 6.82
CA ILE A 132 2.99 15.79 6.18
C ILE A 132 2.95 14.48 6.95
N THR A 133 4.12 13.90 7.25
CA THR A 133 4.25 12.59 7.88
C THR A 133 3.85 12.63 9.35
N PHE A 134 4.40 13.58 10.12
CA PHE A 134 4.12 13.74 11.54
C PHE A 134 2.65 14.02 11.82
N ASN A 135 2.06 15.00 11.12
CA ASN A 135 0.66 15.38 11.29
C ASN A 135 -0.29 14.24 10.89
N ARG A 136 0.07 13.47 9.84
CA ARG A 136 -0.74 12.32 9.43
C ARG A 136 -0.72 11.20 10.46
N LEU A 137 0.42 10.89 11.04
CA LEU A 137 0.53 9.87 12.09
C LEU A 137 -0.22 10.31 13.35
N LYS A 138 -0.03 11.55 13.78
CA LYS A 138 -0.78 12.12 14.90
C LYS A 138 -2.30 12.08 14.67
N GLN A 139 -2.76 12.39 13.46
CA GLN A 139 -4.18 12.28 13.09
C GLN A 139 -4.70 10.84 13.21
N LEU A 140 -3.90 9.85 12.76
CA LEU A 140 -4.28 8.43 12.86
C LEU A 140 -4.37 7.98 14.32
N GLU A 141 -3.42 8.37 15.16
CA GLU A 141 -3.42 8.09 16.61
C GLU A 141 -4.64 8.69 17.30
N THR A 142 -4.97 9.95 16.98
CA THR A 142 -6.13 10.67 17.55
C THR A 142 -7.45 9.93 17.27
N ILE A 143 -7.56 9.19 16.17
CA ILE A 143 -8.74 8.41 15.81
C ILE A 143 -8.62 6.92 16.16
N GLY A 144 -7.62 6.54 16.97
CA GLY A 144 -7.49 5.22 17.58
C GLY A 144 -6.68 4.19 16.79
N HIS A 145 -5.94 4.60 15.75
CA HIS A 145 -5.09 3.68 15.00
C HIS A 145 -3.71 3.52 15.65
N ASP A 146 -3.19 2.29 15.63
CA ASP A 146 -1.78 2.02 15.92
C ASP A 146 -0.91 2.52 14.75
N THR A 147 0.15 3.27 15.06
CA THR A 147 1.11 3.81 14.11
C THR A 147 2.52 3.26 14.32
N SER A 148 2.66 2.20 15.09
CA SER A 148 3.96 1.57 15.37
C SER A 148 4.64 0.98 14.13
N LYS A 149 3.85 0.66 13.08
CA LYS A 149 4.31 0.13 11.79
C LYS A 149 3.76 1.01 10.67
N VAL A 150 4.66 1.67 9.95
CA VAL A 150 4.31 2.62 8.88
C VAL A 150 4.73 2.08 7.51
N ASP A 151 3.79 2.01 6.57
CA ASP A 151 4.06 1.83 5.13
C ASP A 151 4.00 3.22 4.48
N LEU A 152 5.18 3.76 4.17
CA LEU A 152 5.34 5.09 3.58
C LEU A 152 5.25 5.02 2.05
N ILE A 153 4.46 5.89 1.45
CA ILE A 153 4.35 6.03 0.00
C ILE A 153 4.70 7.47 -0.37
N VAL A 154 5.79 7.64 -1.11
CA VAL A 154 6.16 8.93 -1.73
C VAL A 154 5.43 9.04 -3.05
N MET A 155 4.57 10.05 -3.15
CA MET A 155 3.67 10.29 -4.28
C MET A 155 3.97 11.65 -4.90
N GLY A 156 3.68 11.81 -6.19
CA GLY A 156 3.81 13.13 -6.83
C GLY A 156 4.33 13.08 -8.27
N GLY A 157 3.72 12.29 -9.12
CA GLY A 157 4.07 12.19 -10.54
C GLY A 157 5.28 11.29 -10.77
N THR A 158 6.40 11.86 -11.21
CA THR A 158 7.65 11.11 -11.45
C THR A 158 8.68 11.48 -10.39
N PHE A 159 8.60 10.87 -9.21
CA PHE A 159 9.47 11.22 -8.07
C PHE A 159 10.96 11.09 -8.40
N THR A 160 11.36 10.04 -9.08
CA THR A 160 12.76 9.73 -9.40
C THR A 160 13.37 10.67 -10.46
N ALA A 161 12.54 11.48 -11.12
CA ALA A 161 13.00 12.53 -12.02
C ALA A 161 13.37 13.85 -11.31
N ARG A 162 13.10 13.95 -10.01
CA ARG A 162 13.50 15.11 -9.20
C ARG A 162 15.00 15.08 -8.96
N GLU A 163 15.59 16.26 -8.72
CA GLU A 163 17.00 16.34 -8.33
C GLU A 163 17.29 15.49 -7.09
N LYS A 164 18.48 14.88 -7.05
CA LYS A 164 18.88 13.97 -5.97
C LYS A 164 18.75 14.60 -4.59
N GLU A 165 19.16 15.85 -4.45
CA GLU A 165 19.12 16.62 -3.21
C GLU A 165 17.68 16.81 -2.71
N TYR A 166 16.74 17.02 -3.62
CA TYR A 166 15.32 17.08 -3.29
C TYR A 166 14.79 15.71 -2.84
N GLN A 167 15.15 14.64 -3.54
CA GLN A 167 14.73 13.28 -3.18
C GLN A 167 15.22 12.91 -1.78
N GLU A 168 16.51 13.13 -1.49
CA GLU A 168 17.11 12.88 -0.17
C GLU A 168 16.46 13.71 0.94
N TRP A 169 16.29 15.01 0.71
CA TRP A 169 15.61 15.91 1.64
C TRP A 169 14.18 15.44 1.94
N PHE A 170 13.43 15.07 0.91
CA PHE A 170 12.04 14.66 1.06
C PHE A 170 11.93 13.35 1.86
N VAL A 171 12.71 12.35 1.51
CA VAL A 171 12.68 11.05 2.20
C VAL A 171 13.20 11.18 3.63
N LYS A 172 14.29 11.93 3.83
CA LYS A 172 14.80 12.25 5.18
C LYS A 172 13.72 12.90 6.04
N GLY A 173 13.04 13.93 5.52
CA GLY A 173 11.96 14.61 6.25
C GLY A 173 10.80 13.69 6.61
N CYS A 174 10.47 12.70 5.75
CA CYS A 174 9.49 11.68 6.09
C CYS A 174 9.94 10.78 7.25
N TYR A 175 11.21 10.33 7.27
CA TYR A 175 11.77 9.58 8.40
C TYR A 175 11.79 10.40 9.68
N ASP A 176 12.23 11.65 9.61
CA ASP A 176 12.22 12.58 10.74
C ASP A 176 10.81 12.79 11.30
N GLY A 177 9.81 12.91 10.42
CA GLY A 177 8.40 13.01 10.82
C GLY A 177 7.87 11.75 11.53
N MET A 178 8.35 10.56 11.17
CA MET A 178 8.07 9.32 11.90
C MET A 178 8.81 9.27 13.25
N ASN A 179 10.08 9.66 13.25
CA ASN A 179 10.93 9.67 14.45
C ASN A 179 10.51 10.75 15.46
N GLY A 180 9.86 11.82 15.00
CA GLY A 180 9.49 12.97 15.81
C GLY A 180 10.64 13.90 16.16
N ILE A 181 11.80 13.77 15.49
CA ILE A 181 13.02 14.57 15.67
C ILE A 181 13.63 14.91 14.32
N GLN A 182 14.46 15.95 14.27
CA GLN A 182 15.24 16.33 13.08
C GLN A 182 16.62 15.69 13.15
N SER A 183 16.98 14.94 12.13
CA SER A 183 18.32 14.33 11.97
C SER A 183 19.23 15.23 11.13
N THR A 184 20.55 15.03 11.19
CA THR A 184 21.51 15.81 10.40
C THR A 184 21.53 15.37 8.93
N ASN A 185 21.32 14.09 8.66
CA ASN A 185 21.33 13.51 7.32
C ASN A 185 20.38 12.29 7.23
N LEU A 186 20.19 11.79 6.01
CA LEU A 186 19.31 10.65 5.75
C LEU A 186 19.73 9.37 6.47
N ASN A 187 21.03 9.08 6.52
CA ASN A 187 21.52 7.86 7.19
C ASN A 187 21.21 7.86 8.67
N GLU A 188 21.38 8.99 9.35
CA GLU A 188 20.98 9.17 10.74
C GLU A 188 19.47 9.00 10.93
N ALA A 189 18.65 9.63 10.06
CA ALA A 189 17.20 9.51 10.11
C ALA A 189 16.74 8.05 9.99
N MET A 190 17.34 7.29 9.07
CA MET A 190 17.08 5.86 8.88
C MET A 190 17.55 5.04 10.11
N HIS A 191 18.75 5.30 10.63
CA HIS A 191 19.27 4.59 11.80
C HIS A 191 18.37 4.78 13.03
N VAL A 192 17.96 6.01 13.32
CA VAL A 192 16.98 6.30 14.39
C VAL A 192 15.68 5.54 14.17
N ASN A 193 15.23 5.43 12.91
CA ASN A 193 13.95 4.76 12.59
C ASN A 193 13.97 3.24 12.81
N GLU A 194 15.15 2.58 12.87
CA GLU A 194 15.23 1.14 13.14
C GLU A 194 14.57 0.76 14.48
N THR A 195 14.68 1.66 15.48
CA THR A 195 14.18 1.43 16.86
C THR A 195 13.11 2.43 17.31
N SER A 196 12.70 3.33 16.43
CA SER A 196 11.65 4.32 16.71
C SER A 196 10.31 3.65 17.11
N THR A 197 9.48 4.37 17.86
CA THR A 197 8.11 3.94 18.17
C THR A 197 7.21 3.87 16.94
N ARG A 198 7.54 4.64 15.88
CA ARG A 198 6.84 4.67 14.58
C ARG A 198 7.84 4.26 13.50
N ARG A 199 7.88 2.97 13.18
CA ARG A 199 8.90 2.37 12.32
C ARG A 199 8.43 2.23 10.88
N CYS A 200 9.25 2.64 9.93
CA CYS A 200 9.03 2.45 8.51
C CYS A 200 9.27 0.97 8.13
N ILE A 201 8.20 0.21 7.96
CA ILE A 201 8.28 -1.21 7.56
C ILE A 201 8.35 -1.41 6.05
N GLY A 202 8.07 -0.36 5.29
CA GLY A 202 8.14 -0.34 3.84
C GLY A 202 8.12 1.09 3.33
N LEU A 203 8.96 1.37 2.35
CA LEU A 203 8.97 2.61 1.59
C LEU A 203 8.65 2.31 0.13
N THR A 204 7.70 3.05 -0.41
CA THR A 204 7.28 2.98 -1.80
C THR A 204 7.57 4.29 -2.51
N VAL A 205 8.06 4.23 -3.73
CA VAL A 205 8.17 5.38 -4.62
C VAL A 205 7.27 5.19 -5.84
N GLU A 206 6.54 6.26 -6.23
CA GLU A 206 5.77 6.30 -7.47
C GLU A 206 6.62 6.95 -8.58
N THR A 207 6.68 6.32 -9.74
CA THR A 207 7.44 6.83 -10.88
C THR A 207 6.93 6.27 -12.22
N LYS A 208 7.65 6.58 -13.30
CA LYS A 208 7.46 6.04 -14.65
C LYS A 208 8.52 4.99 -14.97
N PRO A 209 8.24 4.05 -15.90
CA PRO A 209 9.23 3.03 -16.30
C PRO A 209 10.56 3.60 -16.81
N ASP A 210 10.53 4.62 -17.65
CA ASP A 210 11.70 5.28 -18.25
C ASP A 210 12.52 6.12 -17.23
N TRP A 211 11.98 6.36 -16.04
CA TRP A 211 12.64 7.04 -14.92
C TRP A 211 12.88 6.11 -13.73
N PHE A 212 13.03 4.80 -14.03
CA PHE A 212 13.39 3.81 -13.01
C PHE A 212 14.37 2.79 -13.57
N MET A 213 15.55 3.30 -13.95
CA MET A 213 16.69 2.55 -14.46
C MET A 213 17.75 2.34 -13.39
N GLU A 214 18.92 1.83 -13.76
CA GLU A 214 19.98 1.42 -12.84
C GLU A 214 20.30 2.48 -11.76
N LYS A 215 20.55 3.73 -12.17
CA LYS A 215 20.90 4.84 -11.27
C LYS A 215 19.75 5.22 -10.34
N ASP A 216 18.53 5.22 -10.86
CA ASP A 216 17.33 5.58 -10.09
C ASP A 216 17.04 4.50 -9.05
N ILE A 217 17.25 3.23 -9.40
CA ILE A 217 17.09 2.09 -8.49
C ILE A 217 18.14 2.11 -7.39
N GLU A 218 19.41 2.36 -7.71
CA GLU A 218 20.48 2.50 -6.71
C GLU A 218 20.16 3.61 -5.71
N LEU A 219 19.69 4.74 -6.21
CA LEU A 219 19.30 5.87 -5.37
C LEU A 219 18.09 5.53 -4.51
N ALA A 220 17.05 4.92 -5.08
CA ALA A 220 15.87 4.47 -4.33
C ALA A 220 16.23 3.46 -3.23
N LEU A 221 17.12 2.50 -3.51
CA LEU A 221 17.61 1.54 -2.52
C LEU A 221 18.36 2.23 -1.37
N SER A 222 19.14 3.28 -1.67
CA SER A 222 19.84 4.06 -0.63
C SER A 222 18.90 4.77 0.33
N TYR A 223 17.65 5.02 -0.10
CA TYR A 223 16.58 5.58 0.74
C TYR A 223 15.85 4.53 1.60
N GLY A 224 16.15 3.25 1.43
CA GLY A 224 15.42 2.15 2.09
C GLY A 224 14.11 1.79 1.37
N THR A 225 14.00 2.09 0.08
CA THR A 225 12.84 1.72 -0.75
C THR A 225 12.72 0.20 -0.84
N THR A 226 11.50 -0.31 -0.69
CA THR A 226 11.20 -1.75 -0.77
C THR A 226 10.20 -2.08 -1.88
N LYS A 227 9.56 -1.06 -2.44
CA LYS A 227 8.54 -1.21 -3.49
C LYS A 227 8.58 -0.03 -4.44
N VAL A 228 8.38 -0.31 -5.73
CA VAL A 228 8.15 0.72 -6.74
C VAL A 228 6.75 0.58 -7.31
N GLU A 229 6.09 1.71 -7.55
CA GLU A 229 4.84 1.80 -8.28
C GLU A 229 5.11 2.43 -9.64
N LEU A 230 4.98 1.62 -10.69
CA LEU A 230 5.27 2.02 -12.07
C LEU A 230 3.98 2.39 -12.82
N GLY A 231 3.97 3.57 -13.39
CA GLY A 231 2.87 4.06 -14.23
C GLY A 231 2.87 3.41 -15.61
N VAL A 232 2.65 2.09 -15.69
CA VAL A 232 2.62 1.30 -16.94
C VAL A 232 1.41 1.67 -17.81
N GLN A 233 0.24 1.72 -17.21
CA GLN A 233 -1.07 2.06 -17.73
C GLN A 233 -1.67 1.00 -18.68
N ILE A 234 -0.97 0.60 -19.73
CA ILE A 234 -1.38 -0.39 -20.73
C ILE A 234 -0.12 -0.99 -21.40
N LEU A 235 -0.24 -2.18 -21.99
CA LEU A 235 0.80 -2.80 -22.84
C LEU A 235 0.40 -2.70 -24.32
N ASP A 236 0.35 -1.49 -24.83
CA ASP A 236 0.13 -1.19 -26.25
C ASP A 236 0.90 0.07 -26.63
N GLU A 237 1.86 -0.09 -27.57
CA GLU A 237 2.79 0.97 -27.97
C GLU A 237 2.08 2.18 -28.58
N HIS A 238 1.10 1.93 -29.44
CA HIS A 238 0.34 3.01 -30.10
C HIS A 238 -0.48 3.81 -29.08
N VAL A 239 -1.17 3.13 -28.17
CA VAL A 239 -1.96 3.77 -27.12
C VAL A 239 -1.07 4.60 -26.19
N LEU A 240 0.09 4.08 -25.78
CA LEU A 240 1.06 4.83 -24.98
C LEU A 240 1.50 6.11 -25.70
N GLN A 241 1.79 6.03 -27.00
CA GLN A 241 2.23 7.15 -27.82
C GLN A 241 1.15 8.24 -27.94
N ILE A 242 -0.08 7.88 -28.36
CA ILE A 242 -1.15 8.88 -28.56
C ILE A 242 -1.64 9.52 -27.26
N ASN A 243 -1.42 8.86 -26.13
CA ASN A 243 -1.68 9.40 -24.79
C ASN A 243 -0.50 10.18 -24.19
N HIS A 244 0.56 10.40 -24.96
CA HIS A 244 1.76 11.14 -24.58
C HIS A 244 2.44 10.59 -23.31
N ARG A 245 2.60 9.25 -23.22
CA ARG A 245 3.21 8.63 -22.04
C ARG A 245 4.71 8.83 -21.95
N GLY A 246 5.41 9.05 -23.07
CA GLY A 246 6.84 9.29 -23.12
C GLY A 246 7.70 8.06 -22.78
N HIS A 247 7.11 6.87 -22.71
CA HIS A 247 7.79 5.57 -22.63
C HIS A 247 7.01 4.54 -23.42
N GLY A 248 7.68 3.47 -23.83
CA GLY A 248 7.11 2.33 -24.54
C GLY A 248 7.18 1.04 -23.70
N ILE A 249 6.92 -0.08 -24.38
CA ILE A 249 6.92 -1.41 -23.75
C ILE A 249 8.34 -1.83 -23.35
N GLU A 250 9.37 -1.41 -24.11
CA GLU A 250 10.76 -1.77 -23.82
C GLU A 250 11.21 -1.21 -22.46
N GLU A 251 10.90 0.06 -22.17
CA GLU A 251 11.20 0.66 -20.86
C GLU A 251 10.45 -0.03 -19.72
N ILE A 252 9.22 -0.49 -19.95
CA ILE A 252 8.45 -1.26 -18.96
C ILE A 252 9.17 -2.59 -18.67
N VAL A 253 9.59 -3.32 -19.70
CA VAL A 253 10.31 -4.59 -19.56
C VAL A 253 11.64 -4.38 -18.83
N LYS A 254 12.43 -3.39 -19.27
CA LYS A 254 13.75 -3.11 -18.70
C LYS A 254 13.66 -2.70 -17.24
N SER A 255 12.82 -1.71 -16.90
CA SER A 255 12.67 -1.25 -15.52
C SER A 255 12.15 -2.35 -14.58
N THR A 256 11.25 -3.20 -15.09
CA THR A 256 10.73 -4.35 -14.34
C THR A 256 11.83 -5.36 -14.02
N ALA A 257 12.66 -5.73 -15.00
CA ALA A 257 13.76 -6.68 -14.82
C ALA A 257 14.80 -6.15 -13.83
N LEU A 258 15.23 -4.88 -14.02
CA LEU A 258 16.20 -4.23 -13.15
C LEU A 258 15.72 -4.14 -11.69
N ALA A 259 14.47 -3.69 -11.51
CA ALA A 259 13.90 -3.56 -10.17
C ALA A 259 13.73 -4.90 -9.45
N ARG A 260 13.37 -5.98 -10.18
CA ARG A 260 13.27 -7.32 -9.61
C ARG A 260 14.62 -7.87 -9.18
N ASP A 261 15.66 -7.70 -9.98
CA ASP A 261 17.02 -8.15 -9.66
C ASP A 261 17.61 -7.37 -8.48
N ALA A 262 17.14 -6.15 -8.26
CA ALA A 262 17.41 -5.36 -7.06
C ALA A 262 16.51 -5.71 -5.86
N GLY A 263 15.65 -6.73 -5.97
CA GLY A 263 14.80 -7.23 -4.89
C GLY A 263 13.52 -6.42 -4.63
N LEU A 264 13.24 -5.37 -5.39
CA LEU A 264 12.07 -4.53 -5.17
C LEU A 264 10.75 -5.25 -5.50
N LYS A 265 9.72 -5.01 -4.71
CA LYS A 265 8.34 -5.33 -5.08
C LYS A 265 7.89 -4.39 -6.20
N ILE A 266 7.14 -4.92 -7.16
CA ILE A 266 6.68 -4.18 -8.33
C ILE A 266 5.17 -4.10 -8.35
N LEU A 267 4.67 -2.87 -8.37
CA LEU A 267 3.26 -2.59 -8.55
C LEU A 267 3.05 -1.81 -9.85
N TYR A 268 2.14 -2.30 -10.69
CA TYR A 268 1.73 -1.58 -11.89
C TYR A 268 0.45 -0.80 -11.67
N HIS A 269 0.44 0.44 -12.15
CA HIS A 269 -0.79 1.20 -12.36
C HIS A 269 -1.32 0.89 -13.74
N LEU A 270 -2.60 0.53 -13.83
CA LEU A 270 -3.33 0.27 -15.06
C LEU A 270 -4.44 1.27 -15.24
N MET A 271 -4.68 1.69 -16.46
CA MET A 271 -5.73 2.65 -16.82
C MET A 271 -6.59 2.11 -17.97
N PRO A 272 -7.50 1.14 -17.71
CA PRO A 272 -8.41 0.70 -18.74
C PRO A 272 -9.29 1.87 -19.26
N GLY A 273 -9.67 1.81 -20.54
CA GLY A 273 -10.44 2.84 -21.21
C GLY A 273 -9.63 4.09 -21.58
N MET A 274 -8.32 3.98 -21.83
CA MET A 274 -7.52 5.11 -22.35
C MET A 274 -7.99 5.53 -23.75
N TYR A 275 -7.70 6.76 -24.15
CA TYR A 275 -7.96 7.20 -25.51
C TYR A 275 -7.26 6.27 -26.53
N GLY A 276 -8.04 5.78 -27.48
CA GLY A 276 -7.57 4.83 -28.49
C GLY A 276 -7.68 3.35 -28.06
N THR A 277 -8.23 3.03 -26.90
CA THR A 277 -8.52 1.63 -26.52
C THR A 277 -9.98 1.25 -26.70
N ASP A 278 -10.21 -0.06 -26.78
CA ASP A 278 -11.49 -0.71 -26.59
C ASP A 278 -11.40 -1.81 -25.54
N TYR A 279 -12.54 -2.42 -25.23
CA TYR A 279 -12.66 -3.50 -24.25
C TYR A 279 -11.71 -4.68 -24.53
N GLN A 280 -11.54 -5.07 -25.79
CA GLN A 280 -10.71 -6.22 -26.18
C GLN A 280 -9.21 -5.90 -26.10
N MET A 281 -8.83 -4.68 -26.43
CA MET A 281 -7.45 -4.20 -26.29
C MET A 281 -7.02 -4.16 -24.83
N ASP A 282 -7.87 -3.63 -23.95
CA ASP A 282 -7.61 -3.60 -22.51
C ASP A 282 -7.49 -5.02 -21.94
N LEU A 283 -8.42 -5.94 -22.32
CA LEU A 283 -8.38 -7.33 -21.87
C LEU A 283 -7.13 -8.07 -22.40
N LYS A 284 -6.75 -7.84 -23.65
CA LYS A 284 -5.53 -8.41 -24.25
C LYS A 284 -4.27 -7.93 -23.53
N SER A 285 -4.17 -6.62 -23.29
CA SER A 285 -3.06 -6.03 -22.54
C SER A 285 -2.94 -6.63 -21.14
N PHE A 286 -4.06 -6.78 -20.45
CA PHE A 286 -4.09 -7.39 -19.14
C PHE A 286 -3.63 -8.86 -19.16
N ARG A 287 -4.15 -9.67 -20.09
CA ARG A 287 -3.72 -11.07 -20.26
C ARG A 287 -2.23 -11.19 -20.54
N GLN A 288 -1.71 -10.35 -21.41
CA GLN A 288 -0.28 -10.30 -21.69
C GLN A 288 0.54 -10.01 -20.41
N MET A 289 0.09 -9.07 -19.59
CA MET A 289 0.78 -8.67 -18.36
C MET A 289 0.92 -9.81 -17.34
N ILE A 290 -0.07 -10.69 -17.25
CA ILE A 290 -0.09 -11.79 -16.28
C ILE A 290 0.40 -13.14 -16.85
N SER A 291 0.63 -13.25 -18.16
CA SER A 291 1.08 -14.47 -18.81
C SER A 291 2.49 -14.38 -19.40
N ASP A 292 2.92 -13.18 -19.82
CA ASP A 292 4.25 -12.96 -20.37
C ASP A 292 5.26 -12.73 -19.25
N SER A 293 6.25 -13.61 -19.15
CA SER A 293 7.27 -13.58 -18.09
C SER A 293 8.10 -12.30 -18.03
N ARG A 294 8.07 -11.46 -19.07
CA ARG A 294 8.76 -10.17 -19.06
C ARG A 294 8.15 -9.17 -18.08
N PHE A 295 6.88 -9.35 -17.71
CA PHE A 295 6.12 -8.43 -16.83
C PHE A 295 5.85 -9.05 -15.47
N MET A 296 4.78 -9.80 -15.28
CA MET A 296 4.40 -10.53 -14.06
C MET A 296 4.47 -9.67 -12.77
N PRO A 297 3.74 -8.55 -12.67
CA PRO A 297 3.82 -7.68 -11.48
C PRO A 297 3.41 -8.41 -10.20
N ASP A 298 3.94 -7.95 -9.05
CA ASP A 298 3.56 -8.48 -7.74
C ASP A 298 2.19 -7.93 -7.28
N MET A 299 1.88 -6.70 -7.70
CA MET A 299 0.69 -5.98 -7.28
C MET A 299 0.13 -5.13 -8.41
N LEU A 300 -1.16 -4.83 -8.33
CA LEU A 300 -1.88 -3.97 -9.27
C LEU A 300 -2.70 -2.90 -8.57
N LYS A 301 -2.76 -1.73 -9.20
CA LYS A 301 -3.78 -0.69 -9.01
C LYS A 301 -4.46 -0.48 -10.35
N ILE A 302 -5.76 -0.70 -10.40
CA ILE A 302 -6.57 -0.59 -11.63
C ILE A 302 -7.40 0.68 -11.53
N TYR A 303 -7.14 1.63 -12.41
CA TYR A 303 -7.72 2.96 -12.39
C TYR A 303 -8.41 3.26 -13.71
N PRO A 304 -9.71 2.89 -13.90
CA PRO A 304 -10.44 3.27 -15.11
C PRO A 304 -10.22 4.74 -15.45
N THR A 305 -10.01 5.02 -16.73
CA THR A 305 -9.70 6.37 -17.21
C THR A 305 -10.88 7.30 -16.98
N LEU A 306 -10.60 8.46 -16.40
CA LEU A 306 -11.61 9.48 -16.03
C LEU A 306 -11.42 10.73 -16.87
N VAL A 307 -12.53 11.34 -17.26
CA VAL A 307 -12.55 12.65 -17.89
C VAL A 307 -12.61 13.71 -16.80
N VAL A 308 -11.60 14.58 -16.78
CA VAL A 308 -11.48 15.67 -15.82
C VAL A 308 -11.29 16.98 -16.58
N LYS A 309 -12.06 17.99 -16.22
CA LYS A 309 -12.01 19.33 -16.83
C LYS A 309 -10.58 19.90 -16.81
N GLY A 310 -10.18 20.54 -17.91
CA GLY A 310 -8.85 21.12 -18.07
C GLY A 310 -7.79 20.15 -18.62
N THR A 311 -8.17 18.90 -18.91
CA THR A 311 -7.31 17.94 -19.60
C THR A 311 -7.55 17.97 -21.12
N LYS A 312 -6.54 17.54 -21.92
CA LYS A 312 -6.74 17.35 -23.36
C LYS A 312 -7.82 16.28 -23.65
N LEU A 313 -7.90 15.26 -22.80
CA LEU A 313 -8.92 14.21 -22.88
C LEU A 313 -10.34 14.78 -22.72
N TYR A 314 -10.53 15.80 -21.86
CA TYR A 314 -11.81 16.48 -21.72
C TYR A 314 -12.25 17.14 -23.04
N ASN A 315 -11.33 17.79 -23.76
CA ASN A 315 -11.65 18.41 -25.04
C ASN A 315 -12.03 17.35 -26.08
N LEU A 316 -11.27 16.25 -26.19
CA LEU A 316 -11.60 15.13 -27.08
C LEU A 316 -12.97 14.52 -26.77
N TRP A 317 -13.34 14.44 -25.50
CA TRP A 317 -14.67 13.99 -25.09
C TRP A 317 -15.76 14.99 -25.50
N GLN A 318 -15.57 16.28 -25.28
CA GLN A 318 -16.54 17.32 -25.70
C GLN A 318 -16.74 17.35 -27.22
N GLU A 319 -15.70 17.06 -28.00
CA GLU A 319 -15.71 16.98 -29.46
C GLU A 319 -16.28 15.65 -29.99
N GLY A 320 -16.66 14.73 -29.10
CA GLY A 320 -17.19 13.40 -29.47
C GLY A 320 -16.13 12.43 -30.02
N GLN A 321 -14.81 12.77 -29.88
CA GLN A 321 -13.70 11.94 -30.35
C GLN A 321 -13.27 10.88 -29.31
N TYR A 322 -13.75 10.98 -28.06
CA TYR A 322 -13.50 10.02 -26.99
C TYR A 322 -14.79 9.70 -26.24
N LYS A 323 -15.03 8.43 -26.01
CA LYS A 323 -16.10 7.92 -25.16
C LYS A 323 -15.49 7.25 -23.93
N PRO A 324 -15.69 7.79 -22.72
CA PRO A 324 -15.20 7.17 -21.50
C PRO A 324 -15.97 5.88 -21.19
N MET A 325 -15.30 4.95 -20.54
CA MET A 325 -15.90 3.71 -20.04
C MET A 325 -16.82 4.02 -18.85
N GLU A 326 -18.05 3.56 -18.87
CA GLU A 326 -19.00 3.73 -17.78
C GLU A 326 -18.78 2.70 -16.66
N THR A 327 -19.45 2.88 -15.52
CA THR A 327 -19.22 2.08 -14.31
C THR A 327 -19.44 0.59 -14.54
N GLU A 328 -20.53 0.21 -15.20
CA GLU A 328 -20.91 -1.18 -15.46
C GLU A 328 -19.94 -1.85 -16.42
N GLU A 329 -19.52 -1.15 -17.45
CA GLU A 329 -18.54 -1.62 -18.43
C GLU A 329 -17.16 -1.82 -17.77
N ALA A 330 -16.71 -0.84 -16.98
CA ALA A 330 -15.46 -0.93 -16.24
C ALA A 330 -15.49 -2.07 -15.21
N ALA A 331 -16.61 -2.23 -14.50
CA ALA A 331 -16.75 -3.33 -13.54
C ALA A 331 -16.75 -4.69 -14.22
N SER A 332 -17.40 -4.84 -15.37
CA SER A 332 -17.39 -6.05 -16.19
C SER A 332 -15.99 -6.41 -16.66
N LEU A 333 -15.25 -5.44 -17.21
CA LEU A 333 -13.87 -5.64 -17.64
C LEU A 333 -12.96 -6.05 -16.48
N ILE A 334 -13.07 -5.37 -15.34
CA ILE A 334 -12.28 -5.70 -14.16
C ILE A 334 -12.68 -7.08 -13.61
N ALA A 335 -13.94 -7.48 -13.68
CA ALA A 335 -14.37 -8.82 -13.28
C ALA A 335 -13.71 -9.90 -14.16
N GLU A 336 -13.59 -9.67 -15.48
CA GLU A 336 -12.84 -10.58 -16.37
C GLU A 336 -11.35 -10.63 -15.96
N PHE A 337 -10.72 -9.49 -15.63
CA PHE A 337 -9.34 -9.49 -15.09
C PHE A 337 -9.23 -10.34 -13.82
N MET A 338 -10.20 -10.22 -12.92
CA MET A 338 -10.18 -10.92 -11.64
C MET A 338 -10.37 -12.44 -11.77
N LYS A 339 -11.09 -12.92 -12.80
CA LYS A 339 -11.24 -14.35 -13.08
C LYS A 339 -9.92 -15.02 -13.43
N GLU A 340 -9.09 -14.32 -14.18
CA GLU A 340 -7.81 -14.82 -14.72
C GLU A 340 -6.61 -14.47 -13.80
N MET A 341 -6.84 -13.74 -12.69
CA MET A 341 -5.79 -13.23 -11.81
C MET A 341 -4.97 -14.36 -11.18
N PRO A 342 -3.63 -14.35 -11.36
CA PRO A 342 -2.75 -15.30 -10.68
C PRO A 342 -2.81 -15.20 -9.15
N PRO A 343 -2.67 -16.31 -8.43
CA PRO A 343 -2.81 -16.36 -6.97
C PRO A 343 -1.71 -15.62 -6.19
N TRP A 344 -0.61 -15.26 -6.84
CA TRP A 344 0.48 -14.47 -6.23
C TRP A 344 0.37 -12.96 -6.48
N ILE A 345 -0.60 -12.48 -7.26
CA ILE A 345 -0.82 -11.04 -7.47
C ILE A 345 -1.76 -10.49 -6.40
N ARG A 346 -1.50 -9.27 -5.94
CA ARG A 346 -2.37 -8.54 -5.02
C ARG A 346 -2.96 -7.30 -5.69
N VAL A 347 -4.27 -7.26 -5.84
CA VAL A 347 -4.97 -6.05 -6.33
C VAL A 347 -5.23 -5.11 -5.17
N GLN A 348 -4.43 -4.04 -5.08
CA GLN A 348 -4.52 -3.10 -3.96
C GLN A 348 -5.72 -2.17 -4.06
N ARG A 349 -6.03 -1.70 -5.29
CA ARG A 349 -7.06 -0.69 -5.52
C ARG A 349 -7.66 -0.82 -6.93
N MET A 350 -8.94 -0.50 -7.08
CA MET A 350 -9.67 -0.54 -8.34
C MET A 350 -10.27 0.81 -8.76
N GLN A 351 -9.86 1.90 -8.11
CA GLN A 351 -10.34 3.26 -8.42
C GLN A 351 -9.36 4.33 -7.96
N ARG A 352 -9.45 5.52 -8.53
CA ARG A 352 -8.70 6.71 -8.09
C ARG A 352 -9.42 7.42 -6.94
N ASP A 353 -8.65 8.18 -6.14
CA ASP A 353 -9.18 8.99 -5.03
C ASP A 353 -9.69 10.38 -5.49
N ILE A 354 -10.01 10.55 -6.77
CA ILE A 354 -10.57 11.80 -7.28
C ILE A 354 -12.00 11.95 -6.75
N PRO A 355 -12.35 13.04 -6.06
CA PRO A 355 -13.71 13.25 -5.59
C PRO A 355 -14.68 13.36 -6.78
N VAL A 356 -15.87 12.73 -6.66
CA VAL A 356 -16.83 12.56 -7.76
C VAL A 356 -17.24 13.86 -8.44
N ASN A 357 -17.32 14.96 -7.68
CA ASN A 357 -17.64 16.30 -8.20
C ASN A 357 -16.56 16.90 -9.13
N PHE A 358 -15.39 16.27 -9.24
CA PHE A 358 -14.32 16.63 -10.18
C PHE A 358 -14.21 15.66 -11.36
N ILE A 359 -15.12 14.70 -11.48
CA ILE A 359 -15.20 13.73 -12.58
C ILE A 359 -16.34 14.13 -13.51
N ASP A 360 -16.00 14.62 -14.70
CA ASP A 360 -17.00 15.04 -15.69
C ASP A 360 -17.66 13.82 -16.35
N ALA A 361 -16.87 12.81 -16.75
CA ALA A 361 -17.37 11.56 -17.32
C ALA A 361 -16.49 10.36 -16.98
N GLY A 362 -17.04 9.15 -17.12
CA GLY A 362 -16.42 7.88 -16.73
C GLY A 362 -16.94 7.37 -15.39
N VAL A 363 -16.16 6.51 -14.73
CA VAL A 363 -16.56 5.83 -13.49
C VAL A 363 -16.70 6.82 -12.33
N LYS A 364 -17.94 7.07 -11.90
CA LYS A 364 -18.27 7.97 -10.77
C LYS A 364 -18.51 7.24 -9.44
N ARG A 365 -18.50 5.90 -9.42
CA ARG A 365 -18.69 5.09 -8.22
C ARG A 365 -17.36 4.89 -7.50
N SER A 366 -17.36 5.11 -6.19
CA SER A 366 -16.18 4.91 -5.33
C SER A 366 -16.05 3.49 -4.77
N ASP A 367 -17.01 2.62 -5.04
CA ASP A 367 -17.13 1.25 -4.53
C ASP A 367 -17.05 0.18 -5.63
N ILE A 368 -16.35 0.47 -6.74
CA ILE A 368 -16.27 -0.41 -7.90
C ILE A 368 -15.80 -1.83 -7.52
N ARG A 369 -14.91 -1.96 -6.51
CA ARG A 369 -14.51 -3.27 -6.01
C ARG A 369 -15.70 -4.09 -5.52
N ASN A 370 -16.62 -3.51 -4.77
CA ASN A 370 -17.79 -4.22 -4.26
C ASN A 370 -18.71 -4.67 -5.42
N ILE A 371 -18.80 -3.87 -6.49
CA ILE A 371 -19.56 -4.24 -7.69
C ILE A 371 -18.90 -5.44 -8.38
N VAL A 372 -17.58 -5.39 -8.57
CA VAL A 372 -16.79 -6.49 -9.16
C VAL A 372 -16.90 -7.77 -8.31
N ASP A 373 -16.71 -7.67 -7.01
CA ASP A 373 -16.78 -8.82 -6.09
C ASP A 373 -18.20 -9.45 -6.13
N LYS A 374 -19.26 -8.63 -6.22
CA LYS A 374 -20.62 -9.11 -6.40
C LYS A 374 -20.83 -9.80 -7.75
N MET A 375 -20.35 -9.21 -8.86
CA MET A 375 -20.44 -9.82 -10.19
C MET A 375 -19.78 -11.21 -10.26
N LEU A 376 -18.63 -11.37 -9.56
CA LEU A 376 -17.96 -12.66 -9.45
C LEU A 376 -18.77 -13.65 -8.60
N ALA A 377 -19.28 -13.20 -7.46
CA ALA A 377 -20.09 -14.05 -6.57
C ALA A 377 -21.38 -14.53 -7.25
N ASP A 378 -22.07 -13.67 -8.00
CA ASP A 378 -23.28 -14.01 -8.78
C ASP A 378 -22.99 -15.10 -9.85
N GLN A 379 -21.74 -15.25 -10.27
CA GLN A 379 -21.26 -16.30 -11.19
C GLN A 379 -20.67 -17.52 -10.46
N GLY A 380 -20.67 -17.54 -9.12
CA GLY A 380 -20.07 -18.61 -8.33
C GLY A 380 -18.52 -18.61 -8.37
N ILE A 381 -17.89 -17.48 -8.72
CA ILE A 381 -16.44 -17.37 -8.87
C ILE A 381 -15.85 -16.68 -7.64
N THR A 382 -14.84 -17.32 -7.04
CA THR A 382 -14.01 -16.72 -5.99
C THR A 382 -12.70 -16.23 -6.59
N SER A 383 -12.36 -14.98 -6.31
CA SER A 383 -11.08 -14.40 -6.75
C SER A 383 -9.90 -15.16 -6.13
N LYS A 384 -8.90 -15.48 -6.96
CA LYS A 384 -7.66 -16.16 -6.53
C LYS A 384 -6.59 -15.19 -6.03
N GLU A 385 -6.77 -13.88 -6.24
CA GLU A 385 -5.78 -12.88 -5.84
C GLU A 385 -5.61 -12.81 -4.31
N ILE A 386 -4.45 -12.34 -3.86
CA ILE A 386 -4.07 -12.37 -2.43
C ILE A 386 -5.10 -11.67 -1.54
N ARG A 387 -5.54 -10.44 -1.87
CA ARG A 387 -6.44 -9.66 -1.01
C ARG A 387 -7.80 -10.34 -0.83
N GLY A 388 -8.31 -10.99 -1.87
CA GLY A 388 -9.57 -11.75 -1.80
C GLY A 388 -9.47 -13.00 -0.92
N ARG A 389 -8.25 -13.44 -0.59
CA ARG A 389 -7.97 -14.63 0.24
C ARG A 389 -7.35 -14.30 1.60
N GLU A 390 -7.07 -13.03 1.91
CA GLU A 390 -6.48 -12.65 3.22
C GLU A 390 -7.45 -12.94 4.37
N VAL A 391 -7.00 -13.70 5.38
CA VAL A 391 -7.80 -14.07 6.56
C VAL A 391 -8.36 -12.88 7.35
N GLY A 392 -7.83 -11.67 7.14
CA GLY A 392 -8.35 -10.44 7.75
C GLY A 392 -9.67 -9.94 7.17
N PHE A 393 -10.03 -10.41 5.97
CA PHE A 393 -11.24 -10.02 5.25
C PHE A 393 -12.27 -11.15 5.12
N ILE A 394 -11.94 -12.36 5.54
CA ILE A 394 -12.81 -13.54 5.44
C ILE A 394 -13.16 -14.01 6.85
N GLU A 395 -14.47 -14.06 7.18
CA GLU A 395 -14.97 -14.63 8.42
C GLU A 395 -15.11 -16.16 8.26
N THR A 396 -14.03 -16.89 8.45
CA THR A 396 -14.07 -18.37 8.45
C THR A 396 -13.27 -18.90 9.61
N GLU A 397 -13.72 -20.04 10.16
CA GLU A 397 -12.91 -20.83 11.07
C GLU A 397 -11.66 -21.31 10.33
N THR A 398 -10.53 -20.91 10.87
CA THR A 398 -9.25 -21.25 10.30
C THR A 398 -8.79 -22.56 10.93
N GLY A 399 -8.91 -23.64 10.17
CA GLY A 399 -8.31 -24.92 10.50
C GLY A 399 -6.77 -24.87 10.47
N ASP A 400 -6.14 -26.03 10.44
CA ASP A 400 -4.69 -26.15 10.35
C ASP A 400 -4.16 -25.48 9.08
N LEU A 401 -3.10 -24.69 9.23
CA LEU A 401 -2.43 -24.04 8.11
C LEU A 401 -1.42 -25.00 7.48
N SER A 402 -1.44 -25.06 6.15
CA SER A 402 -0.44 -25.78 5.35
C SER A 402 0.39 -24.84 4.50
N MET A 403 1.63 -25.23 4.19
CA MET A 403 2.51 -24.46 3.31
C MET A 403 2.20 -24.83 1.85
N HIS A 404 1.96 -23.82 1.03
CA HIS A 404 1.78 -23.95 -0.40
C HIS A 404 2.91 -23.25 -1.14
N ARG A 405 3.25 -23.76 -2.33
CA ARG A 405 4.33 -23.24 -3.17
C ARG A 405 3.88 -23.13 -4.62
N ILE A 406 4.21 -22.01 -5.25
CA ILE A 406 3.99 -21.78 -6.67
C ILE A 406 5.30 -21.27 -7.27
N ASP A 407 5.81 -22.00 -8.27
CA ASP A 407 7.00 -21.64 -9.02
C ASP A 407 6.59 -21.00 -10.36
N PHE A 408 7.21 -19.90 -10.74
CA PHE A 408 6.97 -19.24 -12.02
C PHE A 408 8.21 -18.50 -12.51
N GLN A 409 8.20 -18.08 -13.77
CA GLN A 409 9.25 -17.28 -14.36
C GLN A 409 8.81 -15.81 -14.42
N ALA A 410 9.68 -14.89 -13.99
CA ALA A 410 9.43 -13.47 -14.10
C ALA A 410 10.73 -12.71 -14.40
N ALA A 411 10.70 -11.88 -15.43
CA ALA A 411 11.85 -11.09 -15.86
C ALA A 411 13.15 -11.92 -15.95
N GLY A 412 13.06 -13.05 -16.66
CA GLY A 412 14.20 -13.93 -16.98
C GLY A 412 14.71 -14.83 -15.85
N ARG A 413 14.08 -14.83 -14.66
CA ARG A 413 14.53 -15.63 -13.51
C ARG A 413 13.37 -16.38 -12.83
N LYS A 414 13.74 -17.42 -12.08
CA LYS A 414 12.81 -18.17 -11.26
C LYS A 414 12.35 -17.36 -10.04
N GLU A 415 11.05 -17.34 -9.86
CA GLU A 415 10.35 -16.81 -8.67
C GLU A 415 9.58 -17.92 -7.98
N ILE A 416 9.54 -17.88 -6.66
CA ILE A 416 8.75 -18.79 -5.84
C ILE A 416 7.85 -17.98 -4.92
N PHE A 417 6.56 -18.26 -4.98
CA PHE A 417 5.58 -17.75 -4.03
C PHE A 417 5.26 -18.84 -3.01
N LEU A 418 5.63 -18.59 -1.75
CA LEU A 418 5.28 -19.44 -0.62
C LEU A 418 4.13 -18.82 0.15
N SER A 419 3.13 -19.61 0.53
CA SER A 419 2.01 -19.15 1.35
C SER A 419 1.64 -20.16 2.43
N MET A 420 1.20 -19.66 3.57
CA MET A 420 0.56 -20.43 4.63
C MET A 420 -0.94 -20.27 4.47
N GLU A 421 -1.61 -21.35 4.07
CA GLU A 421 -3.01 -21.32 3.68
C GLU A 421 -3.87 -22.23 4.55
N GLY A 422 -5.08 -21.79 4.86
CA GLY A 422 -6.11 -22.60 5.49
C GLY A 422 -6.80 -23.53 4.50
N PRO A 423 -7.68 -24.45 4.98
CA PRO A 423 -8.29 -25.49 4.15
C PRO A 423 -9.10 -25.00 2.95
N SER A 424 -9.64 -23.78 3.01
CA SER A 424 -10.38 -23.15 1.90
C SER A 424 -9.53 -22.15 1.11
N GLY A 425 -8.20 -22.22 1.21
CA GLY A 425 -7.27 -21.36 0.46
C GLY A 425 -7.10 -19.95 1.04
N GLN A 426 -7.53 -19.71 2.29
CA GLN A 426 -7.31 -18.43 2.97
C GLN A 426 -5.83 -18.27 3.31
N ILE A 427 -5.27 -17.10 2.98
CA ILE A 427 -3.86 -16.78 3.23
C ILE A 427 -3.69 -16.13 4.60
N ALA A 428 -2.83 -16.72 5.44
CA ALA A 428 -2.41 -16.19 6.73
C ALA A 428 -1.02 -15.52 6.69
N ALA A 429 -0.13 -16.02 5.81
CA ALA A 429 1.18 -15.40 5.57
C ALA A 429 1.69 -15.81 4.18
N TYR A 430 2.59 -15.02 3.60
CA TYR A 430 3.24 -15.36 2.34
C TYR A 430 4.65 -14.76 2.23
N LEU A 431 5.44 -15.33 1.31
CA LEU A 431 6.80 -14.90 1.00
C LEU A 431 7.02 -15.00 -0.52
N ARG A 432 7.78 -14.03 -1.07
CA ARG A 432 8.27 -14.04 -2.46
C ARG A 432 9.78 -14.22 -2.45
N LEU A 433 10.25 -15.28 -3.09
CA LEU A 433 11.65 -15.62 -3.22
C LEU A 433 12.05 -15.62 -4.69
N ARG A 434 13.18 -14.98 -5.02
CA ARG A 434 13.76 -14.92 -6.37
C ARG A 434 15.15 -15.53 -6.37
N ASP A 435 15.47 -16.34 -7.39
CA ASP A 435 16.82 -16.80 -7.65
C ASP A 435 17.61 -15.72 -8.39
N ILE A 436 18.68 -15.20 -7.78
CA ILE A 436 19.56 -14.19 -8.38
C ILE A 436 20.91 -14.82 -8.73
N GLY A 437 21.23 -14.84 -10.03
CA GLY A 437 22.51 -15.33 -10.54
C GLY A 437 23.69 -14.38 -10.32
N GLU A 438 24.87 -14.83 -10.73
CA GLU A 438 26.09 -14.01 -10.72
C GLU A 438 26.05 -12.89 -11.77
N ASP A 439 25.23 -13.06 -12.80
CA ASP A 439 25.01 -12.15 -13.92
C ASP A 439 24.09 -10.98 -13.59
N SER A 440 23.58 -10.86 -12.34
CA SER A 440 22.76 -9.72 -11.95
C SER A 440 23.51 -8.40 -12.17
N TRP A 441 22.79 -7.42 -12.73
CA TRP A 441 23.33 -6.07 -12.94
C TRP A 441 23.73 -5.40 -11.63
N TYR A 442 23.00 -5.69 -10.52
CA TYR A 442 23.21 -5.06 -9.21
C TYR A 442 24.17 -5.90 -8.36
N PRO A 443 25.41 -5.41 -8.11
CA PRO A 443 26.45 -6.22 -7.46
C PRO A 443 26.07 -6.76 -6.08
N HIS A 444 25.32 -5.98 -5.29
CA HIS A 444 24.91 -6.36 -3.94
C HIS A 444 23.88 -7.49 -3.87
N SER A 445 23.19 -7.80 -4.99
CA SER A 445 22.20 -8.90 -5.06
C SER A 445 22.77 -10.19 -5.65
N ARG A 446 23.96 -10.16 -6.27
CA ARG A 446 24.53 -11.30 -7.01
C ARG A 446 24.65 -12.56 -6.16
N ASN A 447 24.44 -13.69 -6.85
CA ASN A 447 24.63 -15.03 -6.31
C ASN A 447 23.89 -15.28 -4.99
N SER A 448 22.61 -14.92 -4.95
CA SER A 448 21.78 -15.00 -3.75
C SER A 448 20.37 -15.49 -4.03
N GLY A 449 19.71 -16.04 -3.00
CA GLY A 449 18.26 -16.06 -2.92
C GLY A 449 17.75 -14.74 -2.37
N MET A 450 16.84 -14.05 -3.06
CA MET A 450 16.32 -12.75 -2.68
C MET A 450 14.87 -12.85 -2.17
N VAL A 451 14.68 -12.67 -0.88
CA VAL A 451 13.33 -12.48 -0.30
C VAL A 451 12.87 -11.06 -0.61
N ARG A 452 11.93 -10.94 -1.57
CA ARG A 452 11.40 -9.67 -2.04
C ARG A 452 10.21 -9.17 -1.22
N GLU A 453 9.50 -10.07 -0.58
CA GLU A 453 8.42 -9.78 0.36
C GLU A 453 8.27 -10.92 1.36
N ILE A 454 8.02 -10.60 2.61
CA ILE A 454 7.50 -11.51 3.62
C ILE A 454 6.42 -10.78 4.41
N ARG A 455 5.25 -11.37 4.52
CA ARG A 455 4.10 -10.72 5.14
C ARG A 455 3.21 -11.71 5.86
N THR A 456 2.85 -11.39 7.11
CA THR A 456 1.75 -12.03 7.82
C THR A 456 0.53 -11.13 7.72
N VAL A 457 -0.61 -11.69 7.32
CA VAL A 457 -1.87 -10.99 7.16
C VAL A 457 -2.86 -11.40 8.25
N GLY A 458 -3.95 -10.66 8.40
CA GLY A 458 -4.95 -10.90 9.43
C GLY A 458 -5.11 -9.72 10.39
N ARG A 459 -6.07 -9.83 11.33
CA ARG A 459 -6.32 -8.78 12.32
C ARG A 459 -5.14 -8.69 13.29
N THR A 460 -4.76 -7.45 13.62
CA THR A 460 -3.68 -7.18 14.58
C THR A 460 -4.03 -7.66 15.96
N VAL A 461 -3.06 -8.31 16.62
CA VAL A 461 -3.11 -8.69 18.03
C VAL A 461 -2.07 -7.88 18.77
N PRO A 462 -2.37 -7.28 19.93
CA PRO A 462 -1.37 -6.67 20.79
C PRO A 462 -0.26 -7.66 21.16
N VAL A 463 0.99 -7.19 21.19
CA VAL A 463 2.13 -8.03 21.56
C VAL A 463 1.92 -8.54 22.99
N GLY A 464 1.94 -9.87 23.18
CA GLY A 464 1.75 -10.52 24.47
C GLY A 464 0.32 -11.00 24.76
N SER A 465 -0.68 -10.70 23.89
CA SER A 465 -2.00 -11.31 24.00
C SER A 465 -2.10 -12.56 23.12
N HIS A 466 -2.46 -13.69 23.71
CA HIS A 466 -2.79 -14.93 23.01
C HIS A 466 -4.31 -14.98 22.78
N ASN A 467 -4.74 -14.84 21.54
CA ASN A 467 -6.11 -15.13 21.15
C ASN A 467 -6.06 -16.23 20.09
N GLU A 468 -6.65 -17.39 20.36
CA GLU A 468 -6.62 -18.58 19.49
C GLU A 468 -7.18 -18.34 18.08
N LYS A 469 -7.97 -17.29 17.91
CA LYS A 469 -8.54 -16.88 16.60
C LYS A 469 -7.62 -16.00 15.73
N ASN A 470 -6.43 -15.60 16.21
CA ASN A 470 -5.57 -14.66 15.51
C ASN A 470 -4.26 -15.32 15.04
N PHE A 471 -3.86 -15.06 13.79
CA PHE A 471 -2.68 -15.67 13.14
C PHE A 471 -1.37 -14.92 13.37
N GLN A 472 -1.41 -13.68 13.78
CA GLN A 472 -0.20 -12.92 14.09
C GLN A 472 0.47 -13.51 15.35
N HIS A 473 1.80 -13.53 15.35
CA HIS A 473 2.66 -14.08 16.42
C HIS A 473 2.73 -15.61 16.57
N ARG A 474 2.18 -16.38 15.61
CA ARG A 474 2.31 -17.86 15.56
C ARG A 474 3.60 -18.37 14.92
N GLY A 475 4.58 -17.51 14.66
CA GLY A 475 5.86 -17.92 14.06
C GLY A 475 5.82 -18.12 12.54
N LEU A 476 4.71 -17.82 11.85
CA LEU A 476 4.53 -18.07 10.40
C LEU A 476 5.63 -17.41 9.56
N GLY A 477 6.04 -16.18 9.89
CA GLY A 477 7.14 -15.51 9.20
C GLY A 477 8.46 -16.25 9.34
N ARG A 478 8.75 -16.84 10.52
CA ARG A 478 9.94 -17.66 10.74
C ARG A 478 9.91 -18.94 9.91
N THR A 479 8.75 -19.60 9.85
CA THR A 479 8.57 -20.85 9.07
C THR A 479 8.81 -20.57 7.57
N LEU A 480 8.21 -19.51 7.02
CA LEU A 480 8.42 -19.12 5.62
C LEU A 480 9.88 -18.73 5.33
N LEU A 481 10.53 -18.04 6.27
CA LEU A 481 11.93 -17.63 6.12
C LEU A 481 12.87 -18.85 6.15
N ALA A 482 12.63 -19.82 7.04
CA ALA A 482 13.40 -21.06 7.11
C ALA A 482 13.27 -21.89 5.83
N GLU A 483 12.08 -21.97 5.23
CA GLU A 483 11.89 -22.64 3.95
C GLU A 483 12.59 -21.88 2.80
N ALA A 484 12.55 -20.54 2.79
CA ALA A 484 13.30 -19.75 1.82
C ALA A 484 14.81 -19.95 1.94
N GLU A 485 15.36 -20.07 3.17
CA GLU A 485 16.76 -20.44 3.42
C GLU A 485 17.09 -21.82 2.86
N ARG A 486 16.23 -22.83 3.10
CA ARG A 486 16.40 -24.17 2.56
C ARG A 486 16.43 -24.18 1.03
N ILE A 487 15.43 -23.55 0.39
CA ILE A 487 15.33 -23.45 -1.07
C ILE A 487 16.56 -22.76 -1.66
N THR A 488 16.99 -21.66 -1.05
CA THR A 488 18.16 -20.90 -1.50
C THR A 488 19.42 -21.75 -1.50
N ARG A 489 19.64 -22.54 -0.42
CA ARG A 489 20.81 -23.41 -0.29
C ARG A 489 20.71 -24.67 -1.16
N GLU A 490 19.58 -25.38 -1.12
CA GLU A 490 19.46 -26.73 -1.64
C GLU A 490 18.97 -26.79 -3.08
N GLU A 491 18.16 -25.80 -3.50
CA GLU A 491 17.58 -25.82 -4.85
C GLU A 491 18.21 -24.77 -5.77
N PHE A 492 18.51 -23.55 -5.26
CA PHE A 492 19.17 -22.51 -6.03
C PHE A 492 20.70 -22.66 -5.98
N HIS A 493 21.24 -23.40 -5.02
CA HIS A 493 22.68 -23.55 -4.77
C HIS A 493 23.38 -22.18 -4.60
N ARG A 494 22.72 -21.24 -3.88
CA ARG A 494 23.27 -19.94 -3.60
C ARG A 494 23.87 -19.88 -2.19
N PRO A 495 25.06 -19.25 -2.02
CA PRO A 495 25.73 -19.17 -0.72
C PRO A 495 25.06 -18.21 0.26
N THR A 496 24.23 -17.31 -0.24
CA THR A 496 23.67 -16.21 0.54
C THR A 496 22.18 -16.07 0.30
N ILE A 497 21.42 -15.77 1.36
CA ILE A 497 20.07 -15.26 1.26
C ILE A 497 20.02 -13.79 1.66
N LEU A 498 19.33 -12.98 0.89
CA LEU A 498 19.12 -11.56 1.12
C LEU A 498 17.63 -11.26 1.29
N VAL A 499 17.33 -10.22 2.07
CA VAL A 499 15.96 -9.73 2.26
C VAL A 499 15.95 -8.24 2.01
N ILE A 500 15.08 -7.76 1.10
CA ILE A 500 14.80 -6.33 1.01
C ILE A 500 13.91 -5.93 2.16
N SER A 501 14.51 -5.32 3.16
CA SER A 501 13.87 -4.99 4.43
C SER A 501 13.55 -3.50 4.52
N GLY A 502 12.33 -3.16 4.94
CA GLY A 502 12.10 -1.80 5.45
C GLY A 502 13.00 -1.52 6.64
N VAL A 503 13.43 -0.29 6.78
CA VAL A 503 14.35 0.15 7.84
C VAL A 503 13.87 -0.29 9.22
N GLY A 504 12.60 -0.05 9.53
CA GLY A 504 12.01 -0.36 10.83
C GLY A 504 11.75 -1.84 11.13
N VAL A 505 12.15 -2.77 10.23
CA VAL A 505 12.07 -4.23 10.47
C VAL A 505 13.42 -4.93 10.46
N ARG A 506 14.53 -4.21 10.34
CA ARG A 506 15.88 -4.79 10.36
C ARG A 506 16.16 -5.54 11.65
N GLU A 507 15.73 -5.01 12.80
CA GLU A 507 15.84 -5.69 14.12
C GLU A 507 15.14 -7.05 14.17
N TYR A 508 14.04 -7.23 13.42
CA TYR A 508 13.38 -8.52 13.32
C TYR A 508 14.29 -9.56 12.65
N PHE A 509 14.99 -9.20 11.58
CA PHE A 509 15.89 -10.11 10.87
C PHE A 509 17.18 -10.40 11.64
N ARG A 510 17.70 -9.43 12.43
CA ARG A 510 18.86 -9.66 13.32
C ARG A 510 18.62 -10.81 14.30
N LYS A 511 17.37 -11.02 14.76
CA LYS A 511 17.00 -12.16 15.63
C LYS A 511 17.18 -13.53 14.97
N PHE A 512 17.31 -13.58 13.64
CA PHE A 512 17.54 -14.80 12.87
C PHE A 512 18.95 -14.85 12.26
N SER A 513 19.89 -14.08 12.80
CA SER A 513 21.30 -14.02 12.38
C SER A 513 21.48 -13.44 10.98
N TYR A 514 20.64 -12.46 10.60
CA TYR A 514 20.85 -11.64 9.41
C TYR A 514 21.57 -10.36 9.79
N ASP A 515 22.56 -9.96 8.99
CA ASP A 515 23.32 -8.73 9.15
C ASP A 515 23.05 -7.76 7.98
N ALA A 516 23.37 -6.48 8.18
CA ALA A 516 23.26 -5.48 7.13
C ALA A 516 24.27 -5.75 5.99
N ARG A 517 23.79 -5.81 4.74
CA ARG A 517 24.60 -6.02 3.53
C ARG A 517 24.17 -5.05 2.45
N GLY A 518 24.79 -3.88 2.40
CA GLY A 518 24.32 -2.77 1.58
C GLY A 518 22.88 -2.40 1.95
N PRO A 519 21.93 -2.34 1.00
CA PRO A 519 20.54 -2.00 1.28
C PRO A 519 19.73 -3.17 1.89
N TYR A 520 20.29 -4.36 2.00
CA TYR A 520 19.61 -5.58 2.42
C TYR A 520 19.97 -6.02 3.84
N MET A 521 19.16 -6.92 4.38
CA MET A 521 19.56 -7.83 5.45
C MET A 521 19.96 -9.16 4.81
N GLY A 522 21.13 -9.71 5.19
CA GLY A 522 21.66 -10.91 4.54
C GLY A 522 22.23 -11.92 5.52
N LYS A 523 22.22 -13.21 5.12
CA LYS A 523 22.76 -14.33 5.89
C LYS A 523 23.53 -15.30 4.97
N ASN A 524 24.71 -15.74 5.41
CA ASN A 524 25.41 -16.84 4.75
C ASN A 524 24.73 -18.17 5.07
N LEU A 525 24.61 -19.01 4.06
CA LEU A 525 23.98 -20.34 4.17
C LEU A 525 24.98 -21.50 4.01
N LEU A 526 26.23 -21.18 3.60
CA LEU A 526 27.34 -22.11 3.54
C LEU A 526 28.07 -22.04 4.90
N ASN A 527 27.81 -22.97 5.78
CA ASN A 527 28.67 -23.32 6.92
C ASN A 527 28.66 -24.84 7.08
#